data_0d757683073416c4d11d4df719086a58
#
_entry.id   0d757683073416c4d11d4df719086a58
#
_cell.length_a   1.000
_cell.length_b   1.000
_cell.length_c   1.000
_cell.angle_alpha   90.00
_cell.angle_beta   90.00
_cell.angle_gamma   90.00
#
_symmetry.space_group_name_H-M   'P 1'
#
loop_
_entity.id
_entity.type
_entity.pdbx_description
1 polymer ?
#
loop_
_entity_poly.entity_id
_entity_poly.type
_entity_poly.pdbx_seq_one_letter_code
_entity_poly.pdbx_strand_id
1 'polypeptide(L)'
;MKKMVASMMAMLLVLALCMTSVSAEQLMGGWEIPAAEAGPLTEEAQAAFDKAMEKLVGANYTPVALLATQVVAGTNYCILCQTTPVVPDGKPHWTLVYIYADLQENAEIMNVYDLDISLYAYPEEAE
;
A
#
# COMPACT_ATOMS: atom_id res chain seq x y z
N MET A 1 6.57 15.85 53.67
CA MET A 1 7.41 15.90 52.46
C MET A 1 7.43 14.59 51.69
N LYS A 2 7.55 13.44 52.32
CA LYS A 2 7.57 12.14 51.60
C LYS A 2 6.26 11.77 50.91
N LYS A 3 5.11 12.25 51.37
CA LYS A 3 3.78 11.96 50.76
C LYS A 3 3.49 12.78 49.52
N MET A 4 4.09 13.96 49.34
CA MET A 4 3.90 14.81 48.17
C MET A 4 4.73 14.34 46.98
N VAL A 5 5.92 13.78 47.23
CA VAL A 5 6.80 13.25 46.17
C VAL A 5 6.24 11.97 45.55
N ALA A 6 5.62 11.10 46.37
CA ALA A 6 4.97 9.89 45.91
C ALA A 6 3.72 10.19 45.05
N SER A 7 2.97 11.25 45.41
CA SER A 7 1.80 11.68 44.64
C SER A 7 2.18 12.30 43.30
N MET A 8 3.27 13.06 43.23
CA MET A 8 3.78 13.62 41.97
C MET A 8 4.34 12.54 41.03
N MET A 9 5.03 11.52 41.59
CA MET A 9 5.54 10.40 40.78
C MET A 9 4.41 9.54 40.18
N ALA A 10 3.34 9.31 40.97
CA ALA A 10 2.17 8.58 40.49
C ALA A 10 1.45 9.35 39.37
N MET A 11 1.40 10.68 39.47
CA MET A 11 0.76 11.52 38.45
C MET A 11 1.58 11.60 37.15
N LEU A 12 2.91 11.57 37.25
CA LEU A 12 3.80 11.51 36.07
C LEU A 12 3.71 10.14 35.35
N LEU A 13 3.54 9.04 36.10
CA LEU A 13 3.39 7.71 35.50
C LEU A 13 2.06 7.56 34.77
N VAL A 14 0.99 8.17 35.25
CA VAL A 14 -0.33 8.14 34.62
C VAL A 14 -0.32 8.98 33.34
N LEU A 15 0.40 10.09 33.29
CA LEU A 15 0.53 10.89 32.07
C LEU A 15 1.37 10.19 30.99
N ALA A 16 2.38 9.40 31.39
CA ALA A 16 3.20 8.65 30.44
C ALA A 16 2.43 7.49 29.78
N LEU A 17 1.47 6.90 30.50
CA LEU A 17 0.62 5.81 29.96
C LEU A 17 -0.46 6.32 29.00
N CYS A 18 -0.88 7.58 29.11
CA CYS A 18 -1.89 8.14 28.20
C CYS A 18 -1.31 8.52 26.82
N MET A 19 0.01 8.68 26.69
CA MET A 19 0.61 9.06 25.40
C MET A 19 0.88 7.88 24.46
N THR A 20 0.82 6.65 24.93
CA THR A 20 1.09 5.47 24.12
C THR A 20 -0.13 4.91 23.38
N SER A 21 -1.34 5.36 23.73
CA SER A 21 -2.57 4.85 23.11
C SER A 21 -2.99 5.61 21.84
N VAL A 22 -2.40 6.79 21.54
CA VAL A 22 -2.81 7.63 20.41
C VAL A 22 -2.12 7.22 19.11
N SER A 23 -0.96 6.55 19.16
CA SER A 23 -0.21 6.17 17.95
C SER A 23 -0.67 4.86 17.31
N ALA A 24 -1.43 3.99 18.02
CA ALA A 24 -1.88 2.71 17.51
C ALA A 24 -3.12 2.82 16.61
N GLU A 25 -3.96 3.85 16.77
CA GLU A 25 -5.16 4.05 15.96
C GLU A 25 -4.87 4.66 14.59
N GLN A 26 -3.74 5.33 14.41
CA GLN A 26 -3.37 5.94 13.13
C GLN A 26 -2.76 4.97 12.12
N LEU A 27 -2.44 3.73 12.54
CA LEU A 27 -1.77 2.74 11.69
C LEU A 27 -2.73 1.75 11.02
N MET A 28 -4.02 1.80 11.30
CA MET A 28 -5.00 0.84 10.74
C MET A 28 -5.98 1.52 9.81
N GLY A 29 -6.04 1.04 8.58
CA GLY A 29 -7.13 1.25 7.64
C GLY A 29 -6.99 2.36 6.62
N GLY A 30 -6.07 3.30 6.76
CA GLY A 30 -5.85 4.37 5.78
C GLY A 30 -4.86 4.00 4.69
N TRP A 31 -5.13 4.44 3.46
CA TRP A 31 -4.15 4.37 2.38
C TRP A 31 -3.15 5.52 2.49
N GLU A 32 -1.87 5.20 2.43
CA GLU A 32 -0.78 6.18 2.46
C GLU A 32 -0.09 6.25 1.10
N ILE A 33 0.19 7.46 0.65
CA ILE A 33 0.93 7.69 -0.59
C ILE A 33 2.41 7.84 -0.23
N PRO A 34 3.31 7.02 -0.82
CA PRO A 34 4.73 7.10 -0.52
C PRO A 34 5.34 8.43 -1.02
N ALA A 35 6.41 8.85 -0.39
CA ALA A 35 7.17 10.02 -0.84
C ALA A 35 7.77 9.79 -2.24
N ALA A 36 7.79 10.83 -3.07
CA ALA A 36 8.29 10.73 -4.44
C ALA A 36 9.75 10.29 -4.53
N GLU A 37 10.55 10.60 -3.51
CA GLU A 37 11.95 10.23 -3.45
C GLU A 37 12.20 8.76 -3.07
N ALA A 38 11.16 8.02 -2.70
CA ALA A 38 11.30 6.62 -2.29
C ALA A 38 11.62 5.66 -3.46
N GLY A 39 11.63 6.16 -4.69
CA GLY A 39 11.85 5.36 -5.88
C GLY A 39 10.57 4.72 -6.41
N PRO A 40 10.67 3.90 -7.49
CA PRO A 40 9.48 3.34 -8.11
C PRO A 40 8.75 2.34 -7.23
N LEU A 41 9.46 1.44 -6.54
CA LEU A 41 8.91 0.51 -5.56
C LEU A 41 9.86 0.39 -4.38
N THR A 42 9.32 0.17 -3.19
CA THR A 42 10.11 -0.24 -2.03
C THR A 42 10.54 -1.71 -2.19
N GLU A 43 11.55 -2.14 -1.44
CA GLU A 43 12.00 -3.55 -1.46
C GLU A 43 10.88 -4.50 -1.06
N GLU A 44 10.09 -4.12 -0.05
CA GLU A 44 8.95 -4.90 0.44
C GLU A 44 7.86 -5.01 -0.62
N ALA A 45 7.54 -3.91 -1.29
CA ALA A 45 6.54 -3.90 -2.36
C ALA A 45 7.00 -4.75 -3.57
N GLN A 46 8.28 -4.67 -3.94
CA GLN A 46 8.83 -5.49 -5.02
C GLN A 46 8.80 -6.98 -4.66
N ALA A 47 9.16 -7.34 -3.43
CA ALA A 47 9.11 -8.72 -2.97
C ALA A 47 7.68 -9.28 -2.95
N ALA A 48 6.72 -8.48 -2.49
CA ALA A 48 5.30 -8.86 -2.50
C ALA A 48 4.78 -9.03 -3.94
N PHE A 49 5.18 -8.13 -4.84
CA PHE A 49 4.84 -8.22 -6.26
C PHE A 49 5.38 -9.50 -6.89
N ASP A 50 6.66 -9.78 -6.73
CA ASP A 50 7.31 -10.97 -7.29
C ASP A 50 6.65 -12.24 -6.79
N LYS A 51 6.33 -12.29 -5.51
CA LYS A 51 5.65 -13.42 -4.88
C LYS A 51 4.24 -13.63 -5.42
N ALA A 52 3.48 -12.55 -5.55
CA ALA A 52 2.11 -12.61 -6.07
C ALA A 52 2.06 -13.04 -7.54
N MET A 53 3.09 -12.67 -8.32
CA MET A 53 3.16 -12.99 -9.75
C MET A 53 3.56 -14.44 -10.06
N GLU A 54 4.12 -15.18 -9.09
CA GLU A 54 4.57 -16.57 -9.31
C GLU A 54 3.50 -17.49 -9.87
N LYS A 55 2.24 -17.25 -9.51
CA LYS A 55 1.10 -18.09 -9.92
C LYS A 55 0.27 -17.50 -11.06
N LEU A 56 0.64 -16.32 -11.55
CA LEU A 56 -0.14 -15.63 -12.55
C LEU A 56 0.29 -16.05 -13.96
N VAL A 57 -0.71 -16.35 -14.78
CA VAL A 57 -0.53 -16.70 -16.21
C VAL A 57 -1.46 -15.85 -17.06
N GLY A 58 -1.15 -15.68 -18.33
CA GLY A 58 -2.02 -15.03 -19.31
C GLY A 58 -1.65 -13.58 -19.62
N ALA A 59 -0.82 -12.94 -18.79
CA ALA A 59 -0.33 -11.59 -19.04
C ALA A 59 1.03 -11.37 -18.40
N ASN A 60 1.80 -10.45 -18.96
CA ASN A 60 3.07 -9.99 -18.41
C ASN A 60 2.83 -8.66 -17.70
N TYR A 61 3.17 -8.60 -16.43
CA TYR A 61 3.03 -7.40 -15.58
C TYR A 61 4.41 -6.84 -15.28
N THR A 62 4.61 -5.57 -15.63
CA THR A 62 5.84 -4.84 -15.31
C THR A 62 5.49 -3.74 -14.31
N PRO A 63 5.99 -3.82 -13.05
CA PRO A 63 5.70 -2.79 -12.07
C PRO A 63 6.45 -1.51 -12.41
N VAL A 64 5.75 -0.38 -12.32
CA VAL A 64 6.28 0.95 -12.66
C VAL A 64 6.40 1.82 -11.43
N ALA A 65 5.38 1.83 -10.58
CA ALA A 65 5.37 2.69 -9.39
C ALA A 65 4.48 2.12 -8.29
N LEU A 66 4.91 2.31 -7.06
CA LEU A 66 4.07 2.08 -5.88
C LEU A 66 3.22 3.34 -5.65
N LEU A 67 1.91 3.22 -5.81
CA LEU A 67 0.99 4.34 -5.67
C LEU A 67 0.54 4.56 -4.24
N ALA A 68 0.28 3.48 -3.52
CA ALA A 68 -0.20 3.58 -2.13
C ALA A 68 0.00 2.27 -1.38
N THR A 69 0.05 2.38 -0.05
CA THR A 69 0.08 1.25 0.88
C THR A 69 -1.01 1.41 1.93
N GLN A 70 -1.49 0.28 2.44
CA GLN A 70 -2.45 0.26 3.54
C GLN A 70 -2.01 -0.79 4.55
N VAL A 71 -1.77 -0.37 5.78
CA VAL A 71 -1.40 -1.28 6.86
C VAL A 71 -2.66 -1.91 7.44
N VAL A 72 -2.68 -3.22 7.41
CA VAL A 72 -3.74 -4.07 7.96
C VAL A 72 -3.05 -5.16 8.80
N ALA A 73 -3.62 -6.34 8.94
CA ALA A 73 -2.84 -7.49 9.42
C ALA A 73 -1.95 -7.99 8.26
N GLY A 74 -0.82 -7.32 8.04
CA GLY A 74 0.01 -7.36 6.85
C GLY A 74 -0.05 -6.01 6.14
N THR A 75 0.16 -5.99 4.82
CA THR A 75 0.15 -4.75 4.04
C THR A 75 -0.53 -4.97 2.70
N ASN A 76 -1.41 -4.05 2.34
CA ASN A 76 -1.94 -3.95 0.99
C ASN A 76 -1.11 -2.95 0.19
N TYR A 77 -0.78 -3.33 -1.03
CA TYR A 77 -0.03 -2.48 -1.98
C TYR A 77 -0.89 -2.19 -3.20
N CYS A 78 -0.91 -0.93 -3.63
CA CYS A 78 -1.46 -0.53 -4.92
C CYS A 78 -0.30 -0.17 -5.85
N ILE A 79 -0.10 -0.96 -6.89
CA ILE A 79 1.05 -0.84 -7.79
C ILE A 79 0.55 -0.54 -9.20
N LEU A 80 1.10 0.51 -9.80
CA LEU A 80 0.88 0.81 -11.22
C LEU A 80 1.77 -0.11 -12.05
N CYS A 81 1.16 -0.85 -12.96
CA CYS A 81 1.86 -1.76 -13.86
C CYS A 81 1.58 -1.44 -15.32
N GLN A 82 2.58 -1.68 -16.17
CA GLN A 82 2.36 -1.86 -17.59
C GLN A 82 2.11 -3.35 -17.84
N THR A 83 0.99 -3.67 -18.46
CA THR A 83 0.52 -5.05 -18.62
C THR A 83 0.31 -5.35 -20.08
N THR A 84 0.85 -6.48 -20.53
CA THR A 84 0.69 -6.96 -21.90
C THR A 84 0.10 -8.36 -21.89
N PRO A 85 -1.09 -8.58 -22.48
CA PRO A 85 -1.67 -9.92 -22.60
C PRO A 85 -0.76 -10.84 -23.41
N VAL A 86 -0.64 -12.10 -23.01
CA VAL A 86 0.12 -13.12 -23.74
C VAL A 86 -0.81 -13.75 -24.76
N VAL A 87 -1.14 -12.98 -25.79
CA VAL A 87 -1.97 -13.40 -26.94
C VAL A 87 -1.37 -12.79 -28.20
N PRO A 88 -1.65 -13.36 -29.40
CA PRO A 88 -1.28 -12.68 -30.64
C PRO A 88 -1.89 -11.28 -30.68
N ASP A 89 -1.10 -10.28 -31.06
CA ASP A 89 -1.51 -8.87 -31.09
C ASP A 89 -1.86 -8.26 -29.73
N GLY A 90 -1.38 -8.84 -28.63
CA GLY A 90 -1.54 -8.27 -27.29
C GLY A 90 -0.90 -6.89 -27.19
N LYS A 91 -1.66 -5.88 -26.75
CA LYS A 91 -1.18 -4.50 -26.62
C LYS A 91 -0.91 -4.15 -25.17
N PRO A 92 0.21 -3.47 -24.88
CA PRO A 92 0.46 -2.98 -23.52
C PRO A 92 -0.58 -1.93 -23.14
N HIS A 93 -1.00 -2.02 -21.88
CA HIS A 93 -1.91 -1.06 -21.27
C HIS A 93 -1.57 -0.87 -19.79
N TRP A 94 -2.12 0.14 -19.16
CA TRP A 94 -1.89 0.43 -17.76
C TRP A 94 -2.90 -0.31 -16.90
N THR A 95 -2.41 -0.85 -15.78
CA THR A 95 -3.26 -1.50 -14.78
C THR A 95 -2.88 -1.05 -13.37
N LEU A 96 -3.87 -1.03 -12.49
CA LEU A 96 -3.66 -0.94 -11.06
C LEU A 96 -3.75 -2.34 -10.47
N VAL A 97 -2.67 -2.81 -9.87
CA VAL A 97 -2.60 -4.13 -9.25
C VAL A 97 -2.60 -3.97 -7.73
N TYR A 98 -3.59 -4.55 -7.09
CA TYR A 98 -3.71 -4.57 -5.64
C TYR A 98 -3.22 -5.90 -5.11
N ILE A 99 -2.22 -5.87 -4.23
CA ILE A 99 -1.58 -7.04 -3.65
C ILE A 99 -1.69 -7.01 -2.14
N TYR A 100 -2.09 -8.11 -1.55
CA TYR A 100 -2.04 -8.33 -0.11
C TYR A 100 -0.83 -9.17 0.24
N ALA A 101 0.02 -8.67 1.13
CA ALA A 101 1.13 -9.41 1.74
C ALA A 101 0.81 -9.63 3.22
N ASP A 102 0.81 -10.89 3.64
CA ASP A 102 0.56 -11.24 5.04
C ASP A 102 1.82 -11.10 5.91
N LEU A 103 1.68 -11.36 7.20
CA LEU A 103 2.78 -11.25 8.16
C LEU A 103 3.82 -12.38 8.02
N GLN A 104 3.55 -13.42 7.24
CA GLN A 104 4.44 -14.54 6.97
C GLN A 104 5.11 -14.44 5.58
N GLU A 105 5.08 -13.26 4.97
CA GLU A 105 5.67 -12.98 3.65
C GLU A 105 5.00 -13.71 2.48
N ASN A 106 3.79 -14.24 2.65
CA ASN A 106 2.97 -14.67 1.53
C ASN A 106 2.31 -13.46 0.89
N ALA A 107 2.16 -13.51 -0.43
CA ALA A 107 1.49 -12.42 -1.15
C ALA A 107 0.54 -12.98 -2.21
N GLU A 108 -0.57 -12.29 -2.39
CA GLU A 108 -1.58 -12.66 -3.40
C GLU A 108 -2.17 -11.42 -4.05
N ILE A 109 -2.63 -11.58 -5.28
CA ILE A 109 -3.33 -10.52 -5.99
C ILE A 109 -4.76 -10.46 -5.47
N MET A 110 -5.15 -9.28 -4.97
CA MET A 110 -6.52 -9.00 -4.54
C MET A 110 -7.39 -8.60 -5.72
N ASN A 111 -6.87 -7.74 -6.57
CA ASN A 111 -7.61 -7.20 -7.70
C ASN A 111 -6.68 -6.59 -8.75
N VAL A 112 -7.17 -6.52 -9.98
CA VAL A 112 -6.50 -5.86 -11.10
C VAL A 112 -7.54 -5.01 -11.82
N TYR A 113 -7.24 -3.72 -11.97
CA TYR A 113 -8.11 -2.78 -12.69
C TYR A 113 -7.38 -2.25 -13.91
N ASP A 114 -7.99 -2.34 -15.08
CA ASP A 114 -7.50 -1.67 -16.27
C ASP A 114 -7.70 -0.16 -16.11
N LEU A 115 -6.65 0.59 -16.41
CA LEU A 115 -6.67 2.03 -16.33
C LEU A 115 -6.67 2.63 -17.74
N ASP A 116 -7.80 3.15 -18.16
CA ASP A 116 -7.91 3.85 -19.43
C ASP A 116 -7.67 5.33 -19.23
N ILE A 117 -6.43 5.75 -19.45
CA ILE A 117 -6.03 7.15 -19.27
C ILE A 117 -6.65 8.07 -20.34
N SER A 118 -7.15 7.53 -21.43
CA SER A 118 -7.80 8.34 -22.46
C SER A 118 -9.10 8.98 -21.95
N LEU A 119 -9.76 8.36 -20.99
CA LEU A 119 -10.96 8.91 -20.36
C LEU A 119 -10.72 10.25 -19.63
N TYR A 120 -9.48 10.49 -19.24
CA TYR A 120 -9.12 11.71 -18.49
C TYR A 120 -8.43 12.76 -19.37
N ALA A 121 -7.98 12.35 -20.57
CA ALA A 121 -7.30 13.24 -21.51
C ALA A 121 -8.25 14.19 -22.26
N TYR A 122 -9.49 13.75 -22.43
CA TYR A 122 -10.53 14.53 -23.11
C TYR A 122 -11.69 14.68 -22.16
N PRO A 123 -11.75 15.78 -21.43
CA PRO A 123 -12.96 16.07 -20.66
C PRO A 123 -14.13 16.13 -21.65
N GLU A 124 -15.16 15.36 -21.36
CA GLU A 124 -16.38 15.45 -22.16
C GLU A 124 -16.81 16.90 -22.24
N GLU A 125 -16.96 17.41 -23.46
CA GLU A 125 -17.49 18.73 -23.65
C GLU A 125 -18.87 18.77 -22.98
N ALA A 126 -18.96 19.56 -21.91
CA ALA A 126 -20.25 19.78 -21.25
C ALA A 126 -21.16 20.51 -22.24
N GLU A 127 -22.09 19.78 -22.79
CA GLU A 127 -23.17 20.39 -23.57
C GLU A 127 -24.14 21.15 -22.68
#